data_fc8f697bddec6eb96e10b05be2b07d2a
#
_entry.id   fc8f697bddec6eb96e10b05be2b07d2a
#
_cell.length_a   1.000
_cell.length_b   1.000
_cell.length_c   1.000
_cell.angle_alpha   90.00
_cell.angle_beta   90.00
_cell.angle_gamma   90.00
#
_symmetry.space_group_name_H-M   'P 1'
#
loop_
_entity.id
_entity.type
_entity.pdbx_description
1 polymer ?
#
loop_
_entity_poly.entity_id
_entity_poly.type
_entity_poly.pdbx_seq_one_letter_code
_entity_poly.pdbx_strand_id
1 'polypeptide(L)'
;MVMTVHIRPDKRFHRARLKPVRRRRGASYLQVVARIIAIAVVAFGCAYWLLETVRNSPLLRIETITVTGNNRLSVGEVTTLIESLHGQNLLFANLDESRHHLRAAGWIEDATLRRVLPSTIEVVVNEREPVGLGRFGSALYLIDSEGVILDEFSPRYRDLDLPIIDGLSIGVDGDDRGIDKRQVALVTELLSDIERQVPRLSELLSQVDVADPHDAVVLLSGDPVYIHLGAEQFAERLQTYEELKPSLIARVSDVDYVDLRFDGRIYVRPLDEQ
;
A
#
# COMPACT_ATOMS: atom_id res chain seq x y z
N MET A 1 115.82 -58.54 26.61
CA MET A 1 114.53 -59.14 26.86
C MET A 1 113.49 -58.14 26.54
N VAL A 2 112.86 -58.19 25.32
CA VAL A 2 111.88 -57.22 24.87
C VAL A 2 110.51 -57.90 25.00
N MET A 3 109.63 -57.30 25.80
CA MET A 3 108.25 -57.85 26.06
C MET A 3 107.28 -57.12 25.13
N THR A 4 106.74 -57.81 24.16
CA THR A 4 105.76 -57.26 23.20
C THR A 4 104.36 -57.47 23.79
N VAL A 5 103.62 -56.38 24.08
CA VAL A 5 102.26 -56.44 24.59
C VAL A 5 101.35 -56.39 23.37
N HIS A 6 100.49 -57.40 23.19
CA HIS A 6 99.48 -57.49 22.09
C HIS A 6 98.17 -56.94 22.56
N ILE A 7 97.81 -55.77 22.10
CA ILE A 7 96.50 -55.12 22.36
C ILE A 7 95.48 -55.62 21.33
N ARG A 8 94.48 -56.39 21.80
CA ARG A 8 93.36 -56.83 20.93
C ARG A 8 92.42 -55.60 20.67
N PRO A 9 92.04 -55.34 19.43
CA PRO A 9 91.06 -54.32 19.14
C PRO A 9 89.65 -54.79 19.52
N ASP A 10 89.01 -54.04 20.43
CA ASP A 10 87.63 -54.27 20.83
C ASP A 10 86.65 -53.92 19.74
N LYS A 11 85.96 -54.91 19.14
CA LYS A 11 85.04 -54.78 18.02
C LYS A 11 83.57 -54.68 18.43
N ARG A 12 83.22 -53.85 19.37
CA ARG A 12 81.86 -53.75 19.85
C ARG A 12 81.28 -52.32 19.76
N PHE A 13 81.41 -51.70 18.64
CA PHE A 13 80.53 -50.59 18.31
C PHE A 13 79.39 -51.09 17.44
N HIS A 14 78.33 -51.65 18.01
CA HIS A 14 77.02 -51.83 17.33
C HIS A 14 76.37 -50.45 17.30
N ARG A 15 76.37 -49.83 16.11
CA ARG A 15 75.47 -48.69 15.80
C ARG A 15 74.06 -49.19 16.00
N ALA A 16 73.36 -48.81 17.10
CA ALA A 16 71.97 -48.99 17.28
C ALA A 16 71.28 -48.22 16.16
N ARG A 17 70.66 -48.95 15.22
CA ARG A 17 69.72 -48.40 14.22
C ARG A 17 68.50 -47.94 15.01
N LEU A 18 68.45 -46.68 15.37
CA LEU A 18 67.24 -46.03 15.83
C LEU A 18 66.21 -46.12 14.70
N LYS A 19 65.21 -46.97 14.83
CA LYS A 19 64.07 -47.01 13.93
C LYS A 19 63.42 -45.63 14.00
N PRO A 20 63.25 -44.91 12.85
CA PRO A 20 62.57 -43.64 12.88
C PRO A 20 61.15 -43.84 13.45
N VAL A 21 60.83 -43.23 14.56
CA VAL A 21 59.48 -43.15 15.11
C VAL A 21 58.68 -42.34 14.08
N ARG A 22 57.95 -43.08 13.20
CA ARG A 22 57.04 -42.50 12.23
C ARG A 22 55.90 -41.80 13.03
N ARG A 23 56.12 -40.51 13.38
CA ARG A 23 55.11 -39.68 14.03
C ARG A 23 53.85 -39.74 13.12
N ARG A 24 52.84 -40.45 13.57
CA ARG A 24 51.50 -40.52 12.96
C ARG A 24 50.82 -39.11 13.11
N ARG A 25 51.34 -38.08 12.43
CA ARG A 25 50.75 -36.74 12.37
C ARG A 25 49.37 -36.76 11.73
N GLY A 26 49.04 -37.74 10.90
CA GLY A 26 47.73 -37.85 10.24
C GLY A 26 46.61 -38.31 11.19
N ALA A 27 46.91 -39.16 12.19
CA ALA A 27 45.91 -39.65 13.13
C ALA A 27 45.36 -38.52 14.07
N SER A 28 46.23 -37.60 14.48
CA SER A 28 45.83 -36.48 15.31
C SER A 28 45.00 -35.45 14.56
N TYR A 29 45.32 -35.20 13.26
CA TYR A 29 44.54 -34.30 12.41
C TYR A 29 43.14 -34.87 12.14
N LEU A 30 43.04 -36.15 11.78
CA LEU A 30 41.75 -36.83 11.61
C LEU A 30 40.87 -36.79 12.87
N GLN A 31 41.48 -36.95 14.04
CA GLN A 31 40.75 -36.84 15.33
C GLN A 31 40.26 -35.42 15.62
N VAL A 32 41.05 -34.41 15.29
CA VAL A 32 40.62 -32.99 15.41
C VAL A 32 39.47 -32.68 14.47
N VAL A 33 39.59 -33.07 13.18
CA VAL A 33 38.52 -32.90 12.19
C VAL A 33 37.25 -33.65 12.59
N ALA A 34 37.36 -34.90 13.06
CA ALA A 34 36.21 -35.65 13.56
C ALA A 34 35.52 -34.99 14.76
N ARG A 35 36.31 -34.39 15.68
CA ARG A 35 35.74 -33.62 16.82
C ARG A 35 35.03 -32.37 16.36
N ILE A 36 35.58 -31.61 15.37
CA ILE A 36 34.96 -30.41 14.83
C ILE A 36 33.63 -30.80 14.17
N ILE A 37 33.61 -31.86 13.36
CA ILE A 37 32.39 -32.36 12.71
C ILE A 37 31.36 -32.78 13.77
N ALA A 38 31.78 -33.50 14.82
CA ALA A 38 30.86 -33.92 15.88
C ALA A 38 30.24 -32.70 16.61
N ILE A 39 31.06 -31.69 16.94
CA ILE A 39 30.55 -30.44 17.54
C ILE A 39 29.60 -29.71 16.62
N ALA A 40 29.91 -29.62 15.29
CA ALA A 40 29.07 -29.01 14.33
C ALA A 40 27.71 -29.74 14.20
N VAL A 41 27.70 -31.07 14.19
CA VAL A 41 26.47 -31.87 14.14
C VAL A 41 25.61 -31.65 15.39
N VAL A 42 26.23 -31.65 16.56
CA VAL A 42 25.51 -31.40 17.83
C VAL A 42 24.96 -29.96 17.85
N ALA A 43 25.77 -28.98 17.47
CA ALA A 43 25.32 -27.59 17.39
C ALA A 43 24.14 -27.39 16.41
N PHE A 44 24.22 -28.03 15.23
CA PHE A 44 23.14 -28.03 14.25
C PHE A 44 21.88 -28.72 14.80
N GLY A 45 22.02 -29.87 15.44
CA GLY A 45 20.91 -30.57 16.08
C GLY A 45 20.24 -29.75 17.18
N CYS A 46 21.02 -29.09 18.03
CA CYS A 46 20.50 -28.20 19.08
C CYS A 46 19.78 -26.98 18.47
N ALA A 47 20.35 -26.37 17.43
CA ALA A 47 19.73 -25.23 16.73
C ALA A 47 18.39 -25.65 16.07
N TYR A 48 18.37 -26.81 15.40
CA TYR A 48 17.15 -27.34 14.80
C TYR A 48 16.09 -27.62 15.87
N TRP A 49 16.44 -28.28 16.96
CA TRP A 49 15.52 -28.55 18.06
C TRP A 49 14.97 -27.26 18.70
N LEU A 50 15.82 -26.25 18.88
CA LEU A 50 15.42 -24.94 19.41
C LEU A 50 14.43 -24.25 18.45
N LEU A 51 14.74 -24.23 17.16
CA LEU A 51 13.85 -23.65 16.13
C LEU A 51 12.48 -24.34 16.12
N GLU A 52 12.47 -25.67 16.19
CA GLU A 52 11.23 -26.44 16.21
C GLU A 52 10.41 -26.16 17.48
N THR A 53 11.09 -26.03 18.64
CA THR A 53 10.43 -25.68 19.90
C THR A 53 9.82 -24.27 19.86
N VAL A 54 10.54 -23.29 19.30
CA VAL A 54 10.04 -21.92 19.12
C VAL A 54 8.90 -21.89 18.14
N ARG A 55 8.99 -22.64 17.03
CA ARG A 55 7.96 -22.69 16.01
C ARG A 55 6.63 -23.25 16.53
N ASN A 56 6.70 -24.27 17.38
CA ASN A 56 5.53 -24.94 17.93
C ASN A 56 5.08 -24.38 19.30
N SER A 57 5.74 -23.33 19.77
CA SER A 57 5.43 -22.74 21.08
C SER A 57 4.01 -22.17 21.14
N PRO A 58 3.15 -22.63 22.05
CA PRO A 58 1.82 -22.08 22.22
C PRO A 58 1.85 -20.62 22.68
N LEU A 59 2.89 -20.18 23.40
CA LEU A 59 3.04 -18.81 23.88
C LEU A 59 3.24 -17.78 22.75
N LEU A 60 3.69 -18.25 21.59
CA LEU A 60 3.94 -17.39 20.40
C LEU A 60 2.82 -17.51 19.36
N ARG A 61 1.70 -18.12 19.69
CA ARG A 61 0.53 -18.13 18.79
C ARG A 61 -0.16 -16.78 18.84
N ILE A 62 -0.50 -16.27 17.65
CA ILE A 62 -1.27 -15.03 17.53
C ILE A 62 -2.68 -15.29 18.07
N GLU A 63 -2.98 -14.66 19.20
CA GLU A 63 -4.29 -14.73 19.87
C GLU A 63 -5.06 -13.41 19.77
N THR A 64 -4.33 -12.29 19.71
CA THR A 64 -4.92 -10.95 19.70
C THR A 64 -4.47 -10.17 18.48
N ILE A 65 -5.41 -9.54 17.79
CA ILE A 65 -5.16 -8.56 16.73
C ILE A 65 -5.76 -7.24 17.22
N THR A 66 -4.91 -6.23 17.37
CA THR A 66 -5.34 -4.87 17.75
C THR A 66 -5.30 -3.99 16.52
N VAL A 67 -6.43 -3.36 16.20
CA VAL A 67 -6.56 -2.47 15.05
C VAL A 67 -6.67 -1.03 15.52
N THR A 68 -5.95 -0.12 14.87
CA THR A 68 -5.98 1.33 15.11
C THR A 68 -5.96 2.08 13.79
N GLY A 69 -6.43 3.33 13.78
CA GLY A 69 -6.50 4.16 12.57
C GLY A 69 -7.73 3.90 11.70
N ASN A 70 -8.59 2.98 12.11
CA ASN A 70 -9.87 2.73 11.45
C ASN A 70 -10.92 3.76 11.90
N ASN A 71 -11.59 4.38 10.93
CA ASN A 71 -12.68 5.33 11.14
C ASN A 71 -13.99 4.82 10.52
N ARG A 72 -13.97 4.40 9.28
CA ARG A 72 -15.11 3.90 8.51
C ARG A 72 -15.25 2.39 8.60
N LEU A 73 -14.14 1.69 8.58
CA LEU A 73 -14.13 0.24 8.77
C LEU A 73 -14.21 -0.10 10.25
N SER A 74 -15.02 -1.09 10.57
CA SER A 74 -15.01 -1.66 11.91
C SER A 74 -13.77 -2.50 12.16
N VAL A 75 -13.36 -2.65 13.42
CA VAL A 75 -12.28 -3.57 13.81
C VAL A 75 -12.53 -4.99 13.29
N GLY A 76 -13.81 -5.42 13.29
CA GLY A 76 -14.21 -6.74 12.81
C GLY A 76 -13.95 -6.92 11.30
N GLU A 77 -14.31 -5.92 10.48
CA GLU A 77 -14.05 -5.94 9.03
C GLU A 77 -12.55 -6.06 8.74
N VAL A 78 -11.73 -5.24 9.37
CA VAL A 78 -10.26 -5.31 9.21
C VAL A 78 -9.70 -6.65 9.67
N THR A 79 -10.15 -7.15 10.83
CA THR A 79 -9.68 -8.44 11.36
C THR A 79 -10.06 -9.61 10.45
N THR A 80 -11.24 -9.57 9.82
CA THR A 80 -11.66 -10.60 8.87
C THR A 80 -10.75 -10.70 7.65
N LEU A 81 -10.23 -9.57 7.16
CA LEU A 81 -9.29 -9.55 6.02
C LEU A 81 -7.97 -10.26 6.32
N ILE A 82 -7.59 -10.36 7.59
CA ILE A 82 -6.34 -10.97 8.04
C ILE A 82 -6.56 -12.11 9.05
N GLU A 83 -7.76 -12.71 9.04
CA GLU A 83 -8.11 -13.83 9.93
C GLU A 83 -7.13 -15.00 9.81
N SER A 84 -6.53 -15.17 8.63
CA SER A 84 -5.51 -16.18 8.38
C SER A 84 -4.30 -16.10 9.32
N LEU A 85 -4.02 -14.94 9.94
CA LEU A 85 -2.95 -14.78 10.92
C LEU A 85 -3.27 -15.44 12.25
N HIS A 86 -4.54 -15.57 12.61
CA HIS A 86 -4.95 -16.12 13.90
C HIS A 86 -4.48 -17.57 14.07
N GLY A 87 -3.87 -17.86 15.21
CA GLY A 87 -3.32 -19.19 15.52
C GLY A 87 -1.95 -19.49 14.89
N GLN A 88 -1.45 -18.67 13.97
CA GLN A 88 -0.08 -18.81 13.44
C GLN A 88 0.95 -18.42 14.50
N ASN A 89 2.20 -18.87 14.31
CA ASN A 89 3.28 -18.43 15.16
C ASN A 89 3.70 -16.99 14.82
N LEU A 90 3.72 -16.12 15.83
CA LEU A 90 3.98 -14.69 15.72
C LEU A 90 5.28 -14.35 14.97
N LEU A 91 6.34 -15.16 15.18
CA LEU A 91 7.66 -14.89 14.58
C LEU A 91 7.74 -15.31 13.12
N PHE A 92 6.95 -16.30 12.71
CA PHE A 92 7.00 -16.91 11.38
C PHE A 92 5.82 -16.51 10.49
N ALA A 93 4.80 -15.84 11.04
CA ALA A 93 3.66 -15.33 10.29
C ALA A 93 4.11 -14.37 9.18
N ASN A 94 3.53 -14.52 7.98
CA ASN A 94 3.84 -13.67 6.83
C ASN A 94 2.99 -12.39 6.90
N LEU A 95 3.57 -11.32 7.45
CA LEU A 95 2.88 -10.05 7.58
C LEU A 95 2.78 -9.27 6.26
N ASP A 96 3.69 -9.50 5.32
CA ASP A 96 3.67 -8.83 4.01
C ASP A 96 2.47 -9.30 3.17
N GLU A 97 2.17 -10.57 3.19
CA GLU A 97 0.97 -11.14 2.55
C GLU A 97 -0.31 -10.55 3.16
N SER A 98 -0.38 -10.46 4.48
CA SER A 98 -1.52 -9.85 5.17
C SER A 98 -1.66 -8.36 4.86
N ARG A 99 -0.55 -7.64 4.72
CA ARG A 99 -0.55 -6.24 4.27
C ARG A 99 -1.10 -6.13 2.85
N HIS A 100 -0.72 -7.03 1.95
CA HIS A 100 -1.26 -7.06 0.59
C HIS A 100 -2.77 -7.32 0.58
N HIS A 101 -3.28 -8.23 1.41
CA HIS A 101 -4.72 -8.47 1.53
C HIS A 101 -5.47 -7.25 2.06
N LEU A 102 -4.91 -6.55 3.06
CA LEU A 102 -5.50 -5.31 3.57
C LEU A 102 -5.57 -4.23 2.47
N ARG A 103 -4.48 -4.00 1.73
CA ARG A 103 -4.45 -3.02 0.64
C ARG A 103 -5.32 -3.38 -0.57
N ALA A 104 -5.65 -4.66 -0.74
CA ALA A 104 -6.59 -5.10 -1.76
C ALA A 104 -8.05 -4.75 -1.43
N ALA A 105 -8.36 -4.42 -0.17
CA ALA A 105 -9.64 -3.86 0.22
C ALA A 105 -9.67 -2.37 -0.19
N GLY A 106 -10.66 -1.97 -0.98
CA GLY A 106 -10.75 -0.62 -1.56
C GLY A 106 -10.57 0.51 -0.54
N TRP A 107 -11.11 0.35 0.68
CA TRP A 107 -11.04 1.35 1.73
C TRP A 107 -9.68 1.52 2.41
N ILE A 108 -8.73 0.61 2.22
CA ILE A 108 -7.42 0.69 2.88
C ILE A 108 -6.36 1.15 1.89
N GLU A 109 -5.84 2.36 2.09
CA GLU A 109 -4.72 2.90 1.34
C GLU A 109 -3.41 2.20 1.70
N ASP A 110 -3.13 2.11 2.99
CA ASP A 110 -1.97 1.40 3.52
C ASP A 110 -2.25 0.79 4.90
N ALA A 111 -1.44 -0.21 5.25
CA ALA A 111 -1.49 -0.83 6.57
C ALA A 111 -0.08 -1.17 7.05
N THR A 112 0.16 -0.90 8.32
CA THR A 112 1.39 -1.30 9.01
C THR A 112 1.06 -2.38 10.03
N LEU A 113 1.73 -3.54 9.92
CA LEU A 113 1.56 -4.64 10.86
C LEU A 113 2.83 -4.80 11.69
N ARG A 114 2.68 -4.86 13.00
CA ARG A 114 3.76 -5.00 13.95
C ARG A 114 3.53 -6.16 14.92
N ARG A 115 4.60 -6.95 15.14
CA ARG A 115 4.59 -8.02 16.14
C ARG A 115 4.79 -7.45 17.53
N VAL A 116 3.87 -7.74 18.44
CA VAL A 116 3.94 -7.38 19.84
C VAL A 116 3.95 -8.67 20.66
N LEU A 117 5.11 -8.98 21.25
CA LEU A 117 5.28 -10.20 22.05
C LEU A 117 4.37 -10.18 23.29
N PRO A 118 3.85 -11.34 23.72
CA PRO A 118 4.16 -12.66 23.17
C PRO A 118 3.25 -13.13 22.03
N SER A 119 2.01 -12.62 21.90
CA SER A 119 0.94 -13.24 21.09
C SER A 119 0.06 -12.22 20.33
N THR A 120 0.52 -10.98 20.16
CA THR A 120 -0.29 -9.89 19.62
C THR A 120 0.27 -9.37 18.30
N ILE A 121 -0.61 -9.14 17.32
CA ILE A 121 -0.33 -8.32 16.13
C ILE A 121 -1.03 -6.98 16.30
N GLU A 122 -0.27 -5.92 16.19
CA GLU A 122 -0.79 -4.56 16.12
C GLU A 122 -0.86 -4.14 14.65
N VAL A 123 -2.04 -3.70 14.23
CA VAL A 123 -2.36 -3.26 12.87
C VAL A 123 -2.74 -1.79 12.93
N VAL A 124 -2.00 -0.98 12.22
CA VAL A 124 -2.34 0.44 12.00
C VAL A 124 -2.78 0.57 10.55
N VAL A 125 -4.04 0.92 10.33
CA VAL A 125 -4.59 1.14 8.99
C VAL A 125 -4.65 2.63 8.68
N ASN A 126 -4.38 2.97 7.42
CA ASN A 126 -4.69 4.27 6.83
C ASN A 126 -5.82 4.06 5.85
N GLU A 127 -6.99 4.66 6.15
CA GLU A 127 -8.16 4.55 5.29
C GLU A 127 -8.11 5.61 4.19
N ARG A 128 -8.64 5.26 3.00
CA ARG A 128 -8.81 6.20 1.89
C ARG A 128 -9.96 7.15 2.17
N GLU A 129 -9.82 8.37 1.71
CA GLU A 129 -10.88 9.37 1.79
C GLU A 129 -11.60 9.48 0.44
N PRO A 130 -12.92 9.25 0.37
CA PRO A 130 -13.67 9.42 -0.86
C PRO A 130 -13.80 10.92 -1.20
N VAL A 131 -13.59 11.25 -2.48
CA VAL A 131 -13.70 12.62 -3.01
C VAL A 131 -14.94 12.83 -3.87
N GLY A 132 -15.60 11.76 -4.30
CA GLY A 132 -16.79 11.85 -5.12
C GLY A 132 -17.50 10.50 -5.33
N LEU A 133 -18.65 10.57 -5.97
CA LEU A 133 -19.47 9.43 -6.36
C LEU A 133 -19.37 9.24 -7.88
N GLY A 134 -18.48 8.36 -8.32
CA GLY A 134 -18.34 8.01 -9.75
C GLY A 134 -19.58 7.25 -10.26
N ARG A 135 -20.17 7.72 -11.36
CA ARG A 135 -21.32 7.05 -11.99
C ARG A 135 -20.83 6.11 -13.09
N PHE A 136 -21.14 4.82 -12.93
CA PHE A 136 -20.89 3.79 -13.91
C PHE A 136 -22.21 3.09 -14.28
N GLY A 137 -22.76 3.45 -15.43
CA GLY A 137 -24.09 2.99 -15.83
C GLY A 137 -25.18 3.52 -14.89
N SER A 138 -25.90 2.64 -14.19
CA SER A 138 -26.95 3.01 -13.23
C SER A 138 -26.47 3.01 -11.77
N ALA A 139 -25.25 2.59 -11.49
CA ALA A 139 -24.70 2.48 -10.14
C ALA A 139 -23.74 3.63 -9.82
N LEU A 140 -23.69 4.01 -8.56
CA LEU A 140 -22.79 5.00 -8.01
C LEU A 140 -21.76 4.29 -7.12
N TYR A 141 -20.50 4.69 -7.24
CA TYR A 141 -19.40 4.14 -6.47
C TYR A 141 -18.60 5.26 -5.81
N LEU A 142 -18.22 5.06 -4.57
CA LEU A 142 -17.27 5.95 -3.88
C LEU A 142 -15.90 5.82 -4.55
N ILE A 143 -15.31 6.94 -4.91
CA ILE A 143 -13.96 7.01 -5.49
C ILE A 143 -13.08 7.97 -4.70
N ASP A 144 -11.79 7.65 -4.62
CA ASP A 144 -10.80 8.53 -4.02
C ASP A 144 -10.09 9.42 -5.06
N SER A 145 -9.16 10.24 -4.56
CA SER A 145 -8.36 11.15 -5.40
C SER A 145 -7.38 10.45 -6.35
N GLU A 146 -7.14 9.16 -6.19
CA GLU A 146 -6.31 8.33 -7.09
C GLU A 146 -7.16 7.57 -8.13
N GLY A 147 -8.50 7.69 -8.04
CA GLY A 147 -9.44 6.97 -8.90
C GLY A 147 -9.67 5.52 -8.47
N VAL A 148 -9.34 5.18 -7.24
CA VAL A 148 -9.64 3.85 -6.68
C VAL A 148 -11.11 3.79 -6.29
N ILE A 149 -11.79 2.74 -6.72
CA ILE A 149 -13.16 2.44 -6.30
C ILE A 149 -13.12 1.83 -4.90
N LEU A 150 -13.75 2.52 -3.93
CA LEU A 150 -13.77 2.12 -2.52
C LEU A 150 -14.89 1.12 -2.24
N ASP A 151 -16.12 1.47 -2.64
CA ASP A 151 -17.33 0.66 -2.44
C ASP A 151 -18.47 1.15 -3.32
N GLU A 152 -19.52 0.35 -3.48
CA GLU A 152 -20.77 0.80 -4.08
C GLU A 152 -21.54 1.70 -3.10
N PHE A 153 -22.07 2.83 -3.60
CA PHE A 153 -22.82 3.76 -2.77
C PHE A 153 -24.07 3.09 -2.22
N SER A 154 -24.22 3.17 -0.92
CA SER A 154 -25.34 2.57 -0.19
C SER A 154 -25.83 3.50 0.93
N PRO A 155 -26.97 3.22 1.56
CA PRO A 155 -27.50 4.03 2.65
C PRO A 155 -26.56 4.25 3.84
N ARG A 156 -25.53 3.41 4.01
CA ARG A 156 -24.51 3.57 5.07
C ARG A 156 -23.61 4.79 4.86
N TYR A 157 -23.58 5.34 3.63
CA TYR A 157 -22.73 6.47 3.24
C TYR A 157 -23.50 7.79 3.06
N ARG A 158 -24.73 7.88 3.56
CA ARG A 158 -25.59 9.08 3.45
C ARG A 158 -25.04 10.32 4.15
N ASP A 159 -24.13 10.12 5.07
CA ASP A 159 -23.42 11.18 5.80
C ASP A 159 -22.34 11.86 4.98
N LEU A 160 -21.98 11.30 3.81
CA LEU A 160 -21.01 11.86 2.90
C LEU A 160 -21.72 12.80 1.92
N ASP A 161 -21.39 14.08 2.01
CA ASP A 161 -21.85 15.10 1.05
C ASP A 161 -20.80 15.23 -0.05
N LEU A 162 -20.93 14.41 -1.08
CA LEU A 162 -19.94 14.28 -2.16
C LEU A 162 -20.59 14.56 -3.51
N PRO A 163 -19.88 15.25 -4.43
CA PRO A 163 -20.37 15.47 -5.78
C PRO A 163 -20.47 14.16 -6.57
N ILE A 164 -21.44 14.09 -7.46
CA ILE A 164 -21.54 13.00 -8.45
C ILE A 164 -20.57 13.32 -9.58
N ILE A 165 -19.76 12.33 -9.96
CA ILE A 165 -18.79 12.45 -11.04
C ILE A 165 -19.26 11.61 -12.22
N ASP A 166 -19.62 12.27 -13.30
CA ASP A 166 -20.06 11.69 -14.55
C ASP A 166 -18.96 11.66 -15.61
N GLY A 167 -19.19 10.87 -16.65
CA GLY A 167 -18.30 10.80 -17.80
C GLY A 167 -17.04 9.96 -17.56
N LEU A 168 -16.86 9.38 -16.37
CA LEU A 168 -15.73 8.52 -16.07
C LEU A 168 -15.73 7.27 -16.95
N SER A 169 -14.58 6.95 -17.51
CA SER A 169 -14.34 5.74 -18.29
C SER A 169 -13.35 4.82 -17.59
N ILE A 170 -13.60 3.51 -17.70
CA ILE A 170 -12.64 2.51 -17.23
C ILE A 170 -11.55 2.42 -18.30
N GLY A 171 -10.33 2.80 -17.92
CA GLY A 171 -9.15 2.72 -18.80
C GLY A 171 -8.80 1.26 -19.10
N VAL A 172 -8.50 0.98 -20.37
CA VAL A 172 -8.06 -0.34 -20.85
C VAL A 172 -6.54 -0.29 -21.17
N ASP A 173 -5.78 0.48 -20.45
CA ASP A 173 -4.33 0.53 -20.64
C ASP A 173 -3.64 -0.60 -19.83
N GLY A 174 -3.44 -1.72 -20.51
CA GLY A 174 -2.55 -2.81 -20.13
C GLY A 174 -2.99 -3.63 -18.91
N ASP A 175 -2.43 -3.38 -17.77
CA ASP A 175 -2.58 -4.20 -16.53
C ASP A 175 -3.43 -3.51 -15.46
N ASP A 176 -3.86 -2.29 -15.67
CA ASP A 176 -4.54 -1.42 -14.70
C ASP A 176 -6.04 -1.29 -15.07
N ARG A 177 -6.88 -2.06 -14.39
CA ARG A 177 -8.35 -1.96 -14.47
C ARG A 177 -8.84 -0.82 -13.59
N GLY A 178 -8.40 0.40 -13.88
CA GLY A 178 -8.78 1.60 -13.15
C GLY A 178 -9.55 2.61 -14.01
N ILE A 179 -9.95 3.70 -13.41
CA ILE A 179 -10.53 4.86 -14.09
C ILE A 179 -9.42 5.55 -14.92
N ASP A 180 -9.77 6.15 -16.06
CA ASP A 180 -8.80 6.90 -16.91
C ASP A 180 -8.08 7.96 -16.06
N LYS A 181 -6.75 7.85 -16.00
CA LYS A 181 -5.90 8.71 -15.15
C LYS A 181 -6.00 10.21 -15.48
N ARG A 182 -6.33 10.55 -16.72
CA ARG A 182 -6.52 11.95 -17.14
C ARG A 182 -7.79 12.53 -16.54
N GLN A 183 -8.88 11.74 -16.55
CA GLN A 183 -10.15 12.13 -15.95
C GLN A 183 -10.03 12.24 -14.43
N VAL A 184 -9.33 11.30 -13.78
CA VAL A 184 -9.04 11.34 -12.35
C VAL A 184 -8.22 12.59 -12.00
N ALA A 185 -7.17 12.89 -12.76
CA ALA A 185 -6.35 14.06 -12.53
C ALA A 185 -7.17 15.36 -12.67
N LEU A 186 -8.02 15.46 -13.70
CA LEU A 186 -8.90 16.61 -13.93
C LEU A 186 -9.85 16.83 -12.75
N VAL A 187 -10.52 15.77 -12.28
CA VAL A 187 -11.42 15.82 -11.12
C VAL A 187 -10.67 16.25 -9.86
N THR A 188 -9.54 15.60 -9.57
CA THR A 188 -8.77 15.86 -8.36
C THR A 188 -8.24 17.30 -8.32
N GLU A 189 -7.75 17.80 -9.46
CA GLU A 189 -7.28 19.17 -9.58
C GLU A 189 -8.43 20.18 -9.42
N LEU A 190 -9.57 19.94 -10.06
CA LEU A 190 -10.77 20.76 -9.94
C LEU A 190 -11.24 20.83 -8.49
N LEU A 191 -11.45 19.69 -7.83
CA LEU A 191 -11.96 19.66 -6.46
C LEU A 191 -10.99 20.33 -5.48
N SER A 192 -9.69 20.05 -5.60
CA SER A 192 -8.67 20.66 -4.73
C SER A 192 -8.50 22.16 -4.96
N ASP A 193 -8.64 22.64 -6.20
CA ASP A 193 -8.53 24.05 -6.53
C ASP A 193 -9.72 24.85 -5.98
N ILE A 194 -10.94 24.35 -6.18
CA ILE A 194 -12.17 24.96 -5.66
C ILE A 194 -12.17 24.94 -4.14
N GLU A 195 -11.85 23.81 -3.50
CA GLU A 195 -11.82 23.71 -2.04
C GLU A 195 -10.82 24.69 -1.41
N ARG A 196 -9.64 24.80 -1.99
CA ARG A 196 -8.58 25.70 -1.48
C ARG A 196 -8.89 27.18 -1.65
N GLN A 197 -9.48 27.58 -2.78
CA GLN A 197 -9.65 28.99 -3.11
C GLN A 197 -11.05 29.52 -2.79
N VAL A 198 -12.07 28.72 -2.95
CA VAL A 198 -13.48 29.10 -2.80
C VAL A 198 -14.29 28.01 -2.05
N PRO A 199 -13.94 27.67 -0.79
CA PRO A 199 -14.51 26.53 -0.05
C PRO A 199 -16.05 26.56 0.02
N ARG A 200 -16.65 27.75 0.04
CA ARG A 200 -18.11 27.90 0.02
C ARG A 200 -18.74 27.33 -1.26
N LEU A 201 -18.08 27.43 -2.40
CA LEU A 201 -18.57 26.89 -3.67
C LEU A 201 -18.30 25.39 -3.77
N SER A 202 -17.25 24.89 -3.09
CA SER A 202 -17.01 23.45 -2.96
C SER A 202 -18.19 22.74 -2.30
N GLU A 203 -18.75 23.30 -1.22
CA GLU A 203 -19.93 22.74 -0.55
C GLU A 203 -21.21 22.76 -1.42
N LEU A 204 -21.24 23.59 -2.43
CA LEU A 204 -22.38 23.67 -3.36
C LEU A 204 -22.21 22.79 -4.59
N LEU A 205 -21.05 22.17 -4.77
CA LEU A 205 -20.76 21.34 -5.95
C LEU A 205 -21.58 20.05 -5.90
N SER A 206 -22.54 19.93 -6.81
CA SER A 206 -23.46 18.78 -6.86
C SER A 206 -23.04 17.73 -7.86
N GLN A 207 -22.56 18.16 -9.04
CA GLN A 207 -22.17 17.25 -10.12
C GLN A 207 -20.97 17.80 -10.89
N VAL A 208 -20.11 16.90 -11.33
CA VAL A 208 -18.93 17.17 -12.18
C VAL A 208 -18.97 16.20 -13.34
N ASP A 209 -19.00 16.69 -14.58
CA ASP A 209 -18.84 15.86 -15.79
C ASP A 209 -17.46 16.05 -16.37
N VAL A 210 -16.75 14.95 -16.58
CA VAL A 210 -15.39 14.88 -17.15
C VAL A 210 -15.32 13.94 -18.36
N ALA A 211 -16.42 13.82 -19.09
CA ALA A 211 -16.44 13.02 -20.32
C ALA A 211 -15.41 13.49 -21.35
N ASP A 212 -15.18 14.81 -21.43
CA ASP A 212 -14.05 15.39 -22.15
C ASP A 212 -12.92 15.68 -21.16
N PRO A 213 -11.74 15.03 -21.26
CA PRO A 213 -10.61 15.27 -20.35
C PRO A 213 -10.01 16.68 -20.46
N HIS A 214 -10.50 17.53 -21.35
CA HIS A 214 -10.10 18.93 -21.51
C HIS A 214 -11.18 19.92 -21.06
N ASP A 215 -12.32 19.43 -20.58
CA ASP A 215 -13.44 20.28 -20.17
C ASP A 215 -14.17 19.68 -18.96
N ALA A 216 -13.95 20.26 -17.81
CA ALA A 216 -14.75 19.96 -16.63
C ALA A 216 -16.02 20.81 -16.65
N VAL A 217 -17.17 20.15 -16.64
CA VAL A 217 -18.49 20.79 -16.56
C VAL A 217 -19.05 20.57 -15.17
N VAL A 218 -19.47 21.62 -14.49
CA VAL A 218 -19.98 21.51 -13.12
C VAL A 218 -21.43 21.98 -13.02
N LEU A 219 -22.12 21.42 -12.04
CA LEU A 219 -23.47 21.80 -11.63
C LEU A 219 -23.47 22.10 -10.15
N LEU A 220 -24.03 23.25 -9.76
CA LEU A 220 -24.15 23.64 -8.35
C LEU A 220 -25.52 23.27 -7.78
N SER A 221 -25.57 22.96 -6.50
CA SER A 221 -26.82 22.69 -5.78
C SER A 221 -27.77 23.88 -5.86
N GLY A 222 -28.98 23.60 -6.35
CA GLY A 222 -30.03 24.64 -6.51
C GLY A 222 -29.84 25.56 -7.72
N ASP A 223 -28.90 25.25 -8.61
CA ASP A 223 -28.66 25.95 -9.85
C ASP A 223 -28.68 24.96 -11.03
N PRO A 224 -29.64 25.03 -11.94
CA PRO A 224 -29.78 24.08 -13.04
C PRO A 224 -28.80 24.33 -14.22
N VAL A 225 -27.93 25.34 -14.13
CA VAL A 225 -27.04 25.77 -15.20
C VAL A 225 -25.78 24.92 -15.25
N TYR A 226 -25.48 24.35 -16.40
CA TYR A 226 -24.19 23.67 -16.64
C TYR A 226 -23.08 24.70 -16.88
N ILE A 227 -22.00 24.60 -16.13
CA ILE A 227 -20.91 25.56 -16.16
C ILE A 227 -19.67 24.89 -16.72
N HIS A 228 -19.26 25.26 -17.93
CA HIS A 228 -18.05 24.76 -18.59
C HIS A 228 -16.84 25.53 -18.06
N LEU A 229 -15.98 24.83 -17.33
CA LEU A 229 -14.79 25.41 -16.69
C LEU A 229 -13.50 25.12 -17.47
N GLY A 230 -13.49 24.12 -18.38
CA GLY A 230 -12.28 23.70 -19.07
C GLY A 230 -11.38 22.84 -18.19
N ALA A 231 -10.06 22.94 -18.40
CA ALA A 231 -9.07 22.11 -17.72
C ALA A 231 -8.17 22.88 -16.74
N GLU A 232 -8.43 24.15 -16.48
CA GLU A 232 -7.59 25.01 -15.62
C GLU A 232 -8.40 26.20 -15.06
N GLN A 233 -7.87 26.89 -14.03
CA GLN A 233 -8.46 28.09 -13.44
C GLN A 233 -9.89 27.88 -12.89
N PHE A 234 -10.16 26.71 -12.35
CA PHE A 234 -11.52 26.29 -11.97
C PHE A 234 -12.16 27.22 -10.94
N ALA A 235 -11.43 27.55 -9.88
CA ALA A 235 -11.92 28.42 -8.81
C ALA A 235 -12.18 29.85 -9.31
N GLU A 236 -11.30 30.43 -10.14
CA GLU A 236 -11.45 31.77 -10.70
C GLU A 236 -12.66 31.85 -11.63
N ARG A 237 -12.81 30.86 -12.53
CA ARG A 237 -13.93 30.77 -13.46
C ARG A 237 -15.26 30.57 -12.73
N LEU A 238 -15.28 29.72 -11.71
CA LEU A 238 -16.49 29.48 -10.92
C LEU A 238 -16.88 30.70 -10.09
N GLN A 239 -15.91 31.45 -9.55
CA GLN A 239 -16.17 32.73 -8.88
C GLN A 239 -16.70 33.77 -9.86
N THR A 240 -16.15 33.85 -11.07
CA THR A 240 -16.64 34.72 -12.13
C THR A 240 -18.10 34.42 -12.48
N TYR A 241 -18.47 33.13 -12.53
CA TYR A 241 -19.86 32.72 -12.72
C TYR A 241 -20.78 33.26 -11.62
N GLU A 242 -20.42 33.07 -10.35
CA GLU A 242 -21.22 33.56 -9.23
C GLU A 242 -21.41 35.08 -9.25
N GLU A 243 -20.38 35.84 -9.63
CA GLU A 243 -20.47 37.28 -9.76
C GLU A 243 -21.42 37.74 -10.89
N LEU A 244 -21.47 36.95 -11.97
CA LEU A 244 -22.29 37.25 -13.16
C LEU A 244 -23.71 36.74 -13.04
N LYS A 245 -23.97 35.72 -12.26
CA LYS A 245 -25.26 35.06 -12.10
C LYS A 245 -26.44 36.00 -11.91
N PRO A 246 -26.40 37.04 -11.04
CA PRO A 246 -27.52 37.99 -10.91
C PRO A 246 -27.82 38.74 -12.19
N SER A 247 -26.81 39.06 -12.98
CA SER A 247 -26.93 39.77 -14.26
C SER A 247 -27.43 38.86 -15.36
N LEU A 248 -27.09 37.59 -15.34
CA LEU A 248 -27.56 36.58 -16.27
C LEU A 248 -29.06 36.33 -16.10
N ILE A 249 -29.49 36.07 -14.85
CA ILE A 249 -30.90 35.85 -14.50
C ILE A 249 -31.77 37.05 -14.89
N ALA A 250 -31.23 38.26 -14.75
CA ALA A 250 -31.99 39.51 -15.14
C ALA A 250 -32.17 39.69 -16.64
N ARG A 251 -31.34 39.01 -17.50
CA ARG A 251 -31.34 39.21 -18.96
C ARG A 251 -31.84 38.00 -19.72
N VAL A 252 -31.69 36.81 -19.20
CA VAL A 252 -32.04 35.54 -19.85
C VAL A 252 -32.91 34.75 -18.89
N SER A 253 -34.13 34.41 -19.30
CA SER A 253 -35.11 33.77 -18.41
C SER A 253 -34.67 32.38 -17.98
N ASP A 254 -34.14 31.61 -18.93
CA ASP A 254 -33.70 30.22 -18.69
C ASP A 254 -32.37 30.00 -19.42
N VAL A 255 -31.36 29.58 -18.68
CA VAL A 255 -30.01 29.32 -19.20
C VAL A 255 -29.75 27.81 -19.15
N ASP A 256 -29.36 27.25 -20.29
CA ASP A 256 -28.97 25.84 -20.42
C ASP A 256 -27.52 25.65 -19.92
N TYR A 257 -26.57 26.40 -20.51
CA TYR A 257 -25.20 26.38 -20.04
C TYR A 257 -24.48 27.74 -20.14
N VAL A 258 -23.44 27.89 -19.37
CA VAL A 258 -22.48 29.00 -19.43
C VAL A 258 -21.09 28.43 -19.71
N ASP A 259 -20.40 28.95 -20.72
CA ASP A 259 -19.04 28.52 -21.08
C ASP A 259 -18.03 29.62 -20.73
N LEU A 260 -17.14 29.30 -19.79
CA LEU A 260 -16.13 30.18 -19.21
C LEU A 260 -14.70 29.83 -19.67
N ARG A 261 -14.55 28.93 -20.63
CA ARG A 261 -13.23 28.47 -21.11
C ARG A 261 -12.41 29.53 -21.83
N PHE A 262 -13.07 30.57 -22.30
CA PHE A 262 -12.44 31.59 -23.15
C PHE A 262 -12.13 32.87 -22.35
N ASP A 263 -10.86 33.25 -22.31
CA ASP A 263 -10.43 34.44 -21.57
C ASP A 263 -11.15 35.72 -22.07
N GLY A 264 -11.78 36.44 -21.14
CA GLY A 264 -12.48 37.69 -21.41
C GLY A 264 -13.77 37.57 -22.23
N ARG A 265 -14.26 36.36 -22.50
CA ARG A 265 -15.52 36.10 -23.21
C ARG A 265 -16.32 35.03 -22.53
N ILE A 266 -17.59 35.26 -22.32
CA ILE A 266 -18.52 34.32 -21.71
C ILE A 266 -19.60 34.03 -22.73
N TYR A 267 -19.78 32.75 -23.03
CA TYR A 267 -20.85 32.31 -23.90
C TYR A 267 -21.98 31.76 -23.04
N VAL A 268 -23.18 32.22 -23.31
CA VAL A 268 -24.40 31.80 -22.62
C VAL A 268 -25.35 31.21 -23.65
N ARG A 269 -25.82 30.00 -23.42
CA ARG A 269 -26.86 29.38 -24.23
C ARG A 269 -28.18 29.44 -23.48
N PRO A 270 -29.21 30.12 -24.05
CA PRO A 270 -30.57 30.01 -23.54
C PRO A 270 -31.10 28.58 -23.71
N LEU A 271 -31.97 28.16 -22.81
CA LEU A 271 -32.76 26.95 -23.00
C LEU A 271 -33.77 27.23 -24.13
N ASP A 272 -33.66 26.48 -25.24
CA ASP A 272 -34.64 26.64 -26.34
C ASP A 272 -36.00 26.17 -25.84
N GLU A 273 -37.03 27.03 -25.89
CA GLU A 273 -38.43 26.64 -25.71
C GLU A 273 -38.80 25.64 -26.84
N GLN A 274 -39.07 24.38 -26.44
CA GLN A 274 -39.61 23.35 -27.37
C GLN A 274 -41.09 23.51 -27.58
#